data_992fed63561d16103d539b010f4853bc
#
_entry.id   992fed63561d16103d539b010f4853bc
#
_cell.length_a   1.000
_cell.length_b   1.000
_cell.length_c   1.000
_cell.angle_alpha   90.00
_cell.angle_beta   90.00
_cell.angle_gamma   90.00
#
_symmetry.space_group_name_H-M   'P 1'
#
loop_
_entity.id
_entity.type
_entity.pdbx_description
1 polymer ?
#
loop_
_entity_poly.entity_id
_entity_poly.type
_entity_poly.pdbx_seq_one_letter_code
_entity_poly.pdbx_strand_id
1 'polypeptide(L)'
;MMTTLATILVALITAVLGPIIVAWVRIKLEKKSKQTPMSDALETSTLVDNQLEVIMHELECDRIWIAQFHNGGYFYPTGRSIQKFSIFYEKCTPETPNIQHIFQNIPVSLFPRVLSKVYKDNELSVSNIQETEDTYGLEYFTNQCNTQSMCIVGLHSLDDHLIGIMCISFKEAHHLEKDEWIFIRQKVGVVGTLLSEYLYTTTKK
;
A
#
# COMPACT_ATOMS: atom_id res chain seq x y z
N MET A 1 33.14 -54.47 9.35
CA MET A 1 33.75 -53.13 9.41
C MET A 1 32.89 -52.02 8.76
N MET A 2 32.28 -52.23 7.59
CA MET A 2 31.35 -51.23 6.99
C MET A 2 30.09 -50.98 7.78
N THR A 3 29.47 -51.98 8.41
CA THR A 3 28.25 -51.85 9.19
C THR A 3 28.44 -51.03 10.49
N THR A 4 29.56 -51.17 11.17
CA THR A 4 29.89 -50.39 12.38
C THR A 4 30.13 -48.92 12.07
N LEU A 5 30.73 -48.58 10.93
CA LEU A 5 30.96 -47.21 10.51
C LEU A 5 29.63 -46.49 10.17
N ALA A 6 28.73 -47.18 9.49
CA ALA A 6 27.38 -46.65 9.16
C ALA A 6 26.57 -46.41 10.44
N THR A 7 26.62 -47.30 11.41
CA THR A 7 25.91 -47.14 12.67
C THR A 7 26.43 -45.95 13.48
N ILE A 8 27.75 -45.74 13.51
CA ILE A 8 28.35 -44.57 14.18
C ILE A 8 27.94 -43.28 13.50
N LEU A 9 27.94 -43.25 12.13
CA LEU A 9 27.52 -42.08 11.40
C LEU A 9 26.07 -41.71 11.63
N VAL A 10 25.17 -42.67 11.63
CA VAL A 10 23.73 -42.46 11.93
C VAL A 10 23.56 -41.98 13.38
N ALA A 11 24.27 -42.57 14.35
CA ALA A 11 24.21 -42.12 15.73
C ALA A 11 24.70 -40.67 15.88
N LEU A 12 25.72 -40.28 15.19
CA LEU A 12 26.28 -38.89 15.19
C LEU A 12 25.30 -37.90 14.58
N ILE A 13 24.66 -38.25 13.47
CA ILE A 13 23.65 -37.41 12.78
C ILE A 13 22.44 -37.24 13.71
N THR A 14 21.93 -38.29 14.29
CA THR A 14 20.73 -38.23 15.18
C THR A 14 21.01 -37.53 16.50
N ALA A 15 22.18 -37.79 17.11
CA ALA A 15 22.50 -37.27 18.45
C ALA A 15 23.00 -35.80 18.42
N VAL A 16 23.61 -35.34 17.36
CA VAL A 16 24.20 -33.99 17.28
C VAL A 16 23.44 -33.10 16.32
N LEU A 17 23.25 -33.48 15.05
CA LEU A 17 22.62 -32.63 14.07
C LEU A 17 21.10 -32.51 14.31
N GLY A 18 20.42 -33.56 14.76
CA GLY A 18 18.99 -33.53 15.08
C GLY A 18 18.62 -32.45 16.09
N PRO A 19 19.23 -32.43 17.29
CA PRO A 19 18.96 -31.36 18.28
C PRO A 19 19.33 -29.96 17.80
N ILE A 20 20.39 -29.78 16.99
CA ILE A 20 20.77 -28.49 16.45
C ILE A 20 19.73 -27.97 15.46
N ILE A 21 19.25 -28.83 14.55
CA ILE A 21 18.20 -28.48 13.59
C ILE A 21 16.91 -28.13 14.32
N VAL A 22 16.51 -28.92 15.32
CA VAL A 22 15.30 -28.66 16.13
C VAL A 22 15.45 -27.33 16.89
N ALA A 23 16.60 -27.07 17.51
CA ALA A 23 16.84 -25.80 18.20
C ALA A 23 16.82 -24.62 17.24
N TRP A 24 17.42 -24.76 16.06
CA TRP A 24 17.40 -23.70 15.04
C TRP A 24 15.98 -23.42 14.51
N VAL A 25 15.21 -24.46 14.21
CA VAL A 25 13.80 -24.34 13.79
C VAL A 25 12.97 -23.70 14.91
N ARG A 26 13.19 -24.10 16.17
CA ARG A 26 12.49 -23.55 17.33
C ARG A 26 12.80 -22.06 17.51
N ILE A 27 14.07 -21.65 17.42
CA ILE A 27 14.48 -20.23 17.48
C ILE A 27 13.84 -19.43 16.36
N LYS A 28 13.77 -19.99 15.14
CA LYS A 28 13.15 -19.35 13.98
C LYS A 28 11.63 -19.21 14.13
N LEU A 29 10.97 -20.21 14.70
CA LEU A 29 9.54 -20.20 15.04
C LEU A 29 9.23 -19.25 16.20
N GLU A 30 10.07 -19.21 17.24
CA GLU A 30 9.91 -18.31 18.37
C GLU A 30 10.14 -16.84 17.99
N LYS A 31 11.08 -16.54 17.08
CA LYS A 31 11.23 -15.18 16.50
C LYS A 31 9.96 -14.75 15.78
N LYS A 32 9.33 -15.64 15.01
CA LYS A 32 8.08 -15.38 14.29
C LYS A 32 6.88 -15.24 15.24
N SER A 33 6.93 -15.90 16.41
CA SER A 33 5.88 -15.83 17.45
C SER A 33 5.93 -14.56 18.30
N LYS A 34 7.05 -13.82 18.29
CA LYS A 34 7.19 -12.57 19.05
C LYS A 34 6.74 -11.32 18.29
N GLN A 35 6.50 -11.42 16.99
CA GLN A 35 5.90 -10.33 16.22
C GLN A 35 4.43 -10.23 16.62
N THR A 36 4.06 -9.09 17.20
CA THR A 36 2.66 -8.77 17.47
C THR A 36 2.04 -8.08 16.26
N PRO A 37 0.72 -8.16 16.06
CA PRO A 37 0.06 -7.42 14.97
C PRO A 37 0.38 -5.92 14.98
N MET A 38 0.63 -5.35 16.17
CA MET A 38 1.03 -3.96 16.31
C MET A 38 2.46 -3.72 15.79
N SER A 39 3.40 -4.64 16.10
CA SER A 39 4.78 -4.54 15.61
C SER A 39 4.84 -4.58 14.09
N ASP A 40 4.08 -5.51 13.49
CA ASP A 40 4.02 -5.67 12.04
C ASP A 40 3.38 -4.43 11.38
N ALA A 41 2.34 -3.88 11.99
CA ALA A 41 1.68 -2.65 11.53
C ALA A 41 2.64 -1.45 11.56
N LEU A 42 3.39 -1.28 12.65
CA LEU A 42 4.35 -0.18 12.80
C LEU A 42 5.52 -0.30 11.82
N GLU A 43 6.05 -1.52 11.64
CA GLU A 43 7.12 -1.78 10.68
C GLU A 43 6.67 -1.46 9.26
N THR A 44 5.51 -1.99 8.84
CA THR A 44 4.95 -1.70 7.51
C THR A 44 4.69 -0.22 7.33
N SER A 45 4.11 0.45 8.33
CA SER A 45 3.83 1.88 8.27
C SER A 45 5.11 2.70 8.10
N THR A 46 6.18 2.34 8.80
CA THR A 46 7.48 3.00 8.66
C THR A 46 8.06 2.81 7.25
N LEU A 47 7.97 1.59 6.71
CA LEU A 47 8.48 1.31 5.36
C LEU A 47 7.69 2.05 4.28
N VAL A 48 6.36 2.10 4.40
CA VAL A 48 5.50 2.85 3.48
C VAL A 48 5.81 4.34 3.59
N ASP A 49 5.89 4.90 4.79
CA ASP A 49 6.18 6.30 5.04
C ASP A 49 7.50 6.74 4.41
N ASN A 50 8.56 5.92 4.54
CA ASN A 50 9.84 6.16 3.87
C ASN A 50 9.72 6.17 2.34
N GLN A 51 8.88 5.31 1.75
CA GLN A 51 8.66 5.35 0.30
C GLN A 51 7.94 6.62 -0.13
N LEU A 52 6.95 7.09 0.64
CA LEU A 52 6.26 8.36 0.34
C LEU A 52 7.23 9.54 0.41
N GLU A 53 8.15 9.56 1.37
CA GLU A 53 9.18 10.60 1.49
C GLU A 53 10.11 10.64 0.28
N VAL A 54 10.56 9.47 -0.19
CA VAL A 54 11.39 9.36 -1.39
C VAL A 54 10.63 9.86 -2.63
N ILE A 55 9.35 9.48 -2.79
CA ILE A 55 8.55 9.92 -3.93
C ILE A 55 8.34 11.44 -3.88
N MET A 56 8.02 11.96 -2.71
CA MET A 56 7.77 13.37 -2.53
C MET A 56 9.00 14.22 -2.85
N HIS A 57 10.18 13.77 -2.44
CA HIS A 57 11.44 14.44 -2.73
C HIS A 57 11.81 14.38 -4.21
N GLU A 58 11.66 13.21 -4.85
CA GLU A 58 12.08 13.00 -6.24
C GLU A 58 11.17 13.71 -7.25
N LEU A 59 9.85 13.78 -6.96
CA LEU A 59 8.88 14.43 -7.83
C LEU A 59 8.61 15.90 -7.44
N GLU A 60 9.20 16.38 -6.35
CA GLU A 60 8.96 17.72 -5.79
C GLU A 60 7.45 18.01 -5.62
N CYS A 61 6.65 16.97 -5.32
CA CYS A 61 5.20 17.10 -5.20
C CYS A 61 4.79 17.72 -3.86
N ASP A 62 3.64 18.38 -3.83
CA ASP A 62 3.15 19.07 -2.63
C ASP A 62 2.46 18.14 -1.64
N ARG A 63 1.82 17.06 -2.14
CA ARG A 63 1.15 16.06 -1.34
C ARG A 63 1.21 14.71 -2.01
N ILE A 64 1.43 13.67 -1.20
CA ILE A 64 1.25 12.27 -1.58
C ILE A 64 0.45 11.55 -0.50
N TRP A 65 -0.52 10.72 -0.91
CA TRP A 65 -1.30 9.92 0.01
C TRP A 65 -1.67 8.56 -0.55
N ILE A 66 -1.95 7.63 0.37
CA ILE A 66 -2.43 6.29 0.06
C ILE A 66 -3.77 6.08 0.74
N ALA A 67 -4.77 5.73 -0.05
CA ALA A 67 -6.05 5.24 0.44
C ALA A 67 -6.18 3.74 0.19
N GLN A 68 -6.68 3.02 1.18
CA GLN A 68 -6.98 1.59 1.07
C GLN A 68 -8.48 1.35 1.09
N PHE A 69 -8.91 0.37 0.29
CA PHE A 69 -10.30 -0.05 0.24
C PHE A 69 -10.62 -0.97 1.42
N HIS A 70 -11.80 -0.78 1.99
CA HIS A 70 -12.29 -1.62 3.09
C HIS A 70 -13.83 -1.68 3.13
N ASN A 71 -14.37 -2.65 3.87
CA ASN A 71 -15.80 -2.78 4.08
C ASN A 71 -16.26 -1.79 5.14
N GLY A 72 -17.39 -1.11 4.87
CA GLY A 72 -17.90 -0.04 5.71
C GLY A 72 -19.31 -0.28 6.26
N GLY A 73 -19.70 -1.53 6.47
CA GLY A 73 -21.05 -1.90 6.87
C GLY A 73 -21.86 -2.57 5.76
N TYR A 74 -23.19 -2.64 5.92
CA TYR A 74 -24.06 -3.39 5.02
C TYR A 74 -25.31 -2.58 4.64
N PHE A 75 -25.77 -2.75 3.41
CA PHE A 75 -27.04 -2.18 2.95
C PHE A 75 -28.22 -2.97 3.50
N TYR A 76 -29.21 -2.27 4.04
CA TYR A 76 -30.50 -2.84 4.42
C TYR A 76 -31.43 -2.94 3.19
N PRO A 77 -32.24 -3.99 3.05
CA PRO A 77 -32.29 -5.24 3.83
C PRO A 77 -31.37 -6.34 3.29
N THR A 78 -30.59 -6.07 2.24
CA THR A 78 -29.88 -7.08 1.44
C THR A 78 -28.64 -7.66 2.11
N GLY A 79 -28.07 -6.97 3.11
CA GLY A 79 -26.81 -7.36 3.74
C GLY A 79 -25.59 -7.20 2.82
N ARG A 80 -25.72 -6.58 1.64
CA ARG A 80 -24.59 -6.33 0.75
C ARG A 80 -23.61 -5.34 1.37
N SER A 81 -22.33 -5.66 1.32
CA SER A 81 -21.27 -4.80 1.87
C SER A 81 -21.18 -3.45 1.14
N ILE A 82 -21.02 -2.39 1.94
CA ILE A 82 -20.76 -1.04 1.46
C ILE A 82 -19.23 -0.90 1.29
N GLN A 83 -18.78 -0.63 0.07
CA GLN A 83 -17.36 -0.41 -0.21
C GLN A 83 -16.99 1.02 0.12
N LYS A 84 -15.91 1.18 0.89
CA LYS A 84 -15.36 2.46 1.33
C LYS A 84 -13.86 2.49 1.12
N PHE A 85 -13.29 3.68 1.23
CA PHE A 85 -11.85 3.88 1.36
C PHE A 85 -11.55 4.86 2.48
N SER A 86 -10.34 4.76 3.01
CA SER A 86 -9.77 5.71 3.97
C SER A 86 -8.33 6.02 3.59
N ILE A 87 -7.90 7.27 3.76
CA ILE A 87 -6.49 7.62 3.65
C ILE A 87 -5.78 7.15 4.92
N PHE A 88 -4.85 6.21 4.77
CA PHE A 88 -4.05 5.66 5.87
C PHE A 88 -2.67 6.32 5.98
N TYR A 89 -2.13 6.78 4.85
CA TYR A 89 -0.81 7.40 4.79
C TYR A 89 -0.90 8.71 4.02
N GLU A 90 -0.28 9.74 4.53
CA GLU A 90 -0.21 11.05 3.87
C GLU A 90 1.08 11.76 4.25
N LYS A 91 1.74 12.33 3.25
CA LYS A 91 2.80 13.32 3.41
C LYS A 91 2.47 14.56 2.60
N CYS A 92 2.79 15.72 3.14
CA CYS A 92 2.62 17.00 2.47
C CYS A 92 3.72 17.99 2.88
N THR A 93 3.94 18.98 2.03
CA THR A 93 4.82 20.12 2.37
C THR A 93 4.21 20.91 3.53
N PRO A 94 5.02 21.67 4.29
CA PRO A 94 4.52 22.45 5.44
C PRO A 94 3.37 23.41 5.10
N GLU A 95 3.32 23.90 3.86
CA GLU A 95 2.31 24.85 3.37
C GLU A 95 1.06 24.16 2.82
N THR A 96 1.05 22.82 2.75
CA THR A 96 -0.05 22.06 2.21
C THR A 96 -0.88 21.45 3.34
N PRO A 97 -2.19 21.74 3.43
CA PRO A 97 -3.02 21.20 4.50
C PRO A 97 -3.17 19.69 4.40
N ASN A 98 -3.10 19.01 5.54
CA ASN A 98 -3.35 17.57 5.65
C ASN A 98 -4.84 17.28 5.47
N ILE A 99 -5.17 16.27 4.64
CA ILE A 99 -6.54 15.85 4.34
C ILE A 99 -6.89 14.45 4.86
N GLN A 100 -5.94 13.72 5.39
CA GLN A 100 -6.14 12.36 5.91
C GLN A 100 -7.31 12.26 6.87
N HIS A 101 -7.47 13.24 7.77
CA HIS A 101 -8.54 13.25 8.76
C HIS A 101 -9.94 13.48 8.16
N ILE A 102 -10.03 14.08 6.96
CA ILE A 102 -11.30 14.33 6.25
C ILE A 102 -11.71 13.10 5.43
N PHE A 103 -10.74 12.41 4.85
CA PHE A 103 -10.98 11.26 3.96
C PHE A 103 -10.93 9.94 4.73
N GLN A 104 -11.82 9.79 5.72
CA GLN A 104 -12.01 8.57 6.49
C GLN A 104 -13.39 7.97 6.22
N ASN A 105 -13.44 6.66 5.96
CA ASN A 105 -14.68 5.91 5.72
C ASN A 105 -15.53 6.44 4.55
N ILE A 106 -14.90 6.92 3.51
CA ILE A 106 -15.57 7.53 2.35
C ILE A 106 -16.17 6.45 1.45
N PRO A 107 -17.49 6.48 1.16
CA PRO A 107 -18.07 5.55 0.21
C PRO A 107 -17.48 5.73 -1.19
N VAL A 108 -17.12 4.62 -1.86
CA VAL A 108 -16.58 4.64 -3.23
C VAL A 108 -17.54 5.30 -4.23
N SER A 109 -18.84 5.29 -3.92
CA SER A 109 -19.88 5.92 -4.73
C SER A 109 -19.80 7.45 -4.80
N LEU A 110 -19.01 8.10 -3.95
CA LEU A 110 -18.79 9.55 -4.02
C LEU A 110 -17.79 9.94 -5.12
N PHE A 111 -16.94 9.01 -5.55
CA PHE A 111 -15.93 9.25 -6.60
C PHE A 111 -16.02 8.19 -7.72
N PRO A 112 -17.20 7.94 -8.31
CA PRO A 112 -17.40 6.81 -9.21
C PRO A 112 -16.60 6.94 -10.50
N ARG A 113 -16.41 8.16 -11.02
CA ARG A 113 -15.71 8.40 -12.30
C ARG A 113 -14.21 8.19 -12.15
N VAL A 114 -13.60 8.77 -11.11
CA VAL A 114 -12.17 8.59 -10.78
C VAL A 114 -11.88 7.11 -10.54
N LEU A 115 -12.62 6.48 -9.62
CA LEU A 115 -12.36 5.10 -9.24
C LEU A 115 -12.63 4.11 -10.38
N SER A 116 -13.65 4.37 -11.23
CA SER A 116 -13.88 3.56 -12.44
C SER A 116 -12.74 3.67 -13.44
N LYS A 117 -12.17 4.87 -13.59
CA LYS A 117 -11.02 5.09 -14.49
C LYS A 117 -9.79 4.36 -13.98
N VAL A 118 -9.45 4.53 -12.70
CA VAL A 118 -8.31 3.84 -12.08
C VAL A 118 -8.50 2.32 -12.08
N TYR A 119 -9.72 1.83 -11.84
CA TYR A 119 -10.01 0.39 -11.89
C TYR A 119 -9.80 -0.22 -13.27
N LYS A 120 -10.10 0.52 -14.36
CA LYS A 120 -9.98 0.05 -15.74
C LYS A 120 -8.57 0.19 -16.30
N ASP A 121 -7.97 1.36 -16.09
CA ASP A 121 -6.74 1.77 -16.76
C ASP A 121 -5.53 1.75 -15.84
N ASN A 122 -5.76 1.44 -14.55
CA ASN A 122 -4.79 1.43 -13.45
C ASN A 122 -4.20 2.81 -13.09
N GLU A 123 -4.44 3.84 -13.88
CA GLU A 123 -3.91 5.18 -13.65
C GLU A 123 -4.86 6.26 -14.18
N LEU A 124 -4.78 7.44 -13.57
CA LEU A 124 -5.42 8.67 -14.00
C LEU A 124 -4.46 9.83 -13.73
N SER A 125 -4.16 10.64 -14.75
CA SER A 125 -3.40 11.88 -14.58
C SER A 125 -4.18 13.05 -15.14
N VAL A 126 -4.20 14.15 -14.40
CA VAL A 126 -4.79 15.41 -14.79
C VAL A 126 -3.76 16.51 -14.55
N SER A 127 -3.20 17.06 -15.62
CA SER A 127 -2.12 18.05 -15.56
C SER A 127 -2.59 19.43 -15.09
N ASN A 128 -3.85 19.77 -15.36
CA ASN A 128 -4.52 20.97 -14.86
C ASN A 128 -6.01 20.72 -14.72
N ILE A 129 -6.50 20.61 -13.49
CA ILE A 129 -7.90 20.29 -13.18
C ILE A 129 -8.84 21.40 -13.67
N GLN A 130 -8.41 22.67 -13.66
CA GLN A 130 -9.24 23.81 -14.05
C GLN A 130 -9.43 23.93 -15.56
N GLU A 131 -8.49 23.42 -16.34
CA GLU A 131 -8.51 23.50 -17.81
C GLU A 131 -8.96 22.20 -18.48
N THR A 132 -9.13 21.13 -17.71
CA THR A 132 -9.51 19.81 -18.23
C THR A 132 -11.02 19.75 -18.47
N GLU A 133 -11.44 19.35 -19.69
CA GLU A 133 -12.88 19.18 -20.02
C GLU A 133 -13.56 18.12 -19.15
N ASP A 134 -12.85 17.03 -18.85
CA ASP A 134 -13.33 15.97 -17.94
C ASP A 134 -12.49 15.93 -16.67
N THR A 135 -12.97 16.58 -15.64
CA THR A 135 -12.32 16.66 -14.33
C THR A 135 -12.50 15.40 -13.50
N TYR A 136 -13.31 14.44 -13.93
CA TYR A 136 -13.66 13.21 -13.20
C TYR A 136 -14.25 13.46 -11.80
N GLY A 137 -14.66 14.69 -11.48
CA GLY A 137 -15.13 15.10 -10.15
C GLY A 137 -13.99 15.54 -9.21
N LEU A 138 -12.82 15.87 -9.77
CA LEU A 138 -11.64 16.29 -9.00
C LEU A 138 -11.67 17.77 -8.59
N GLU A 139 -12.67 18.55 -9.01
CA GLU A 139 -12.82 19.96 -8.65
C GLU A 139 -12.87 20.21 -7.14
N TYR A 140 -13.33 19.21 -6.40
CA TYR A 140 -13.29 19.24 -4.94
C TYR A 140 -11.85 19.46 -4.43
N PHE A 141 -10.89 18.76 -5.00
CA PHE A 141 -9.48 18.85 -4.59
C PHE A 141 -8.87 20.21 -4.92
N THR A 142 -9.26 20.83 -6.03
CA THR A 142 -8.84 22.20 -6.36
C THR A 142 -9.35 23.18 -5.32
N ASN A 143 -10.65 23.14 -5.02
CA ASN A 143 -11.30 24.14 -4.19
C ASN A 143 -11.01 23.98 -2.70
N GLN A 144 -10.88 22.73 -2.22
CA GLN A 144 -10.77 22.43 -0.79
C GLN A 144 -9.35 22.04 -0.37
N CYS A 145 -8.55 21.54 -1.28
CA CYS A 145 -7.24 20.95 -0.96
C CYS A 145 -6.08 21.69 -1.61
N ASN A 146 -6.34 22.81 -2.29
CA ASN A 146 -5.33 23.60 -3.02
C ASN A 146 -4.48 22.74 -3.97
N THR A 147 -5.15 21.91 -4.80
CA THR A 147 -4.53 21.00 -5.74
C THR A 147 -4.91 21.39 -7.15
N GLN A 148 -3.93 21.67 -8.02
CA GLN A 148 -4.18 22.03 -9.41
C GLN A 148 -3.94 20.88 -10.38
N SER A 149 -3.00 20.01 -10.07
CA SER A 149 -2.75 18.79 -10.85
C SER A 149 -2.60 17.57 -9.96
N MET A 150 -2.94 16.40 -10.47
CA MET A 150 -2.79 15.15 -9.71
C MET A 150 -2.66 13.93 -10.61
N CYS A 151 -1.98 12.94 -10.05
CA CYS A 151 -1.85 11.60 -10.59
C CYS A 151 -2.37 10.60 -9.56
N ILE A 152 -3.25 9.68 -9.97
CA ILE A 152 -3.80 8.62 -9.15
C ILE A 152 -3.45 7.29 -9.80
N VAL A 153 -2.86 6.36 -9.03
CA VAL A 153 -2.45 5.04 -9.52
C VAL A 153 -3.00 3.97 -8.59
N GLY A 154 -3.47 2.87 -9.19
CA GLY A 154 -3.97 1.72 -8.45
C GLY A 154 -2.85 0.98 -7.71
N LEU A 155 -3.11 0.59 -6.46
CA LEU A 155 -2.25 -0.28 -5.67
C LEU A 155 -2.81 -1.70 -5.71
N HIS A 156 -2.01 -2.63 -6.18
CA HIS A 156 -2.41 -4.02 -6.32
C HIS A 156 -1.72 -4.92 -5.30
N SER A 157 -2.45 -5.94 -4.87
CA SER A 157 -1.87 -7.04 -4.08
C SER A 157 -1.04 -7.96 -4.97
N LEU A 158 -0.31 -8.89 -4.34
CA LEU A 158 0.45 -9.93 -5.06
C LEU A 158 -0.43 -10.83 -5.93
N ASP A 159 -1.72 -10.93 -5.64
CA ASP A 159 -2.72 -11.68 -6.41
C ASP A 159 -3.47 -10.77 -7.43
N ASP A 160 -2.90 -9.61 -7.74
CA ASP A 160 -3.44 -8.62 -8.70
C ASP A 160 -4.82 -8.05 -8.35
N HIS A 161 -5.19 -8.04 -7.06
CA HIS A 161 -6.39 -7.36 -6.60
C HIS A 161 -6.11 -5.89 -6.29
N LEU A 162 -6.95 -4.99 -6.78
CA LEU A 162 -6.89 -3.57 -6.41
C LEU A 162 -7.24 -3.40 -4.93
N ILE A 163 -6.22 -3.11 -4.10
CA ILE A 163 -6.34 -2.97 -2.64
C ILE A 163 -6.42 -1.52 -2.17
N GLY A 164 -6.05 -0.59 -3.04
CA GLY A 164 -6.04 0.83 -2.73
C GLY A 164 -5.61 1.68 -3.91
N ILE A 165 -5.39 2.94 -3.64
CA ILE A 165 -4.87 3.92 -4.61
C ILE A 165 -3.79 4.77 -3.97
N MET A 166 -2.79 5.17 -4.74
CA MET A 166 -1.82 6.19 -4.40
C MET A 166 -2.09 7.43 -5.24
N CYS A 167 -2.13 8.59 -4.60
CA CYS A 167 -2.31 9.87 -5.27
C CYS A 167 -1.12 10.78 -4.99
N ILE A 168 -0.62 11.40 -6.04
CA ILE A 168 0.43 12.42 -6.03
C ILE A 168 -0.22 13.70 -6.54
N SER A 169 -0.05 14.82 -5.86
CA SER A 169 -0.70 16.07 -6.22
C SER A 169 0.23 17.27 -6.06
N PHE A 170 -0.01 18.27 -6.90
CA PHE A 170 0.76 19.50 -6.97
C PHE A 170 -0.20 20.71 -6.88
N LYS A 171 0.27 21.80 -6.30
CA LYS A 171 -0.46 23.07 -6.21
C LYS A 171 -0.51 23.81 -7.54
N GLU A 172 0.41 23.49 -8.44
CA GLU A 172 0.51 24.08 -9.76
C GLU A 172 0.18 23.07 -10.86
N ALA A 173 -0.05 23.54 -12.07
CA ALA A 173 -0.20 22.67 -13.22
C ALA A 173 1.11 21.91 -13.47
N HIS A 174 1.04 20.59 -13.49
CA HIS A 174 2.20 19.70 -13.68
C HIS A 174 1.87 18.61 -14.68
N HIS A 175 2.73 18.46 -15.69
CA HIS A 175 2.64 17.38 -16.65
C HIS A 175 3.71 16.36 -16.36
N LEU A 176 3.30 15.13 -16.03
CA LEU A 176 4.23 14.06 -15.73
C LEU A 176 4.99 13.60 -16.99
N GLU A 177 6.30 13.70 -16.94
CA GLU A 177 7.21 13.22 -17.97
C GLU A 177 7.33 11.70 -17.95
N LYS A 178 7.88 11.12 -19.02
CA LYS A 178 8.02 9.68 -19.17
C LYS A 178 8.85 9.05 -18.05
N ASP A 179 9.91 9.70 -17.62
CA ASP A 179 10.82 9.17 -16.60
C ASP A 179 10.16 9.22 -15.21
N GLU A 180 9.38 10.26 -14.91
CA GLU A 180 8.56 10.36 -13.70
C GLU A 180 7.51 9.22 -13.65
N TRP A 181 6.87 8.91 -14.78
CA TRP A 181 5.94 7.79 -14.86
C TRP A 181 6.59 6.43 -14.61
N ILE A 182 7.81 6.21 -15.13
CA ILE A 182 8.57 4.98 -14.86
C ILE A 182 8.86 4.86 -13.37
N PHE A 183 9.32 5.95 -12.76
CA PHE A 183 9.61 6.02 -11.32
C PHE A 183 8.35 5.77 -10.48
N ILE A 184 7.23 6.45 -10.79
CA ILE A 184 5.96 6.26 -10.08
C ILE A 184 5.51 4.80 -10.11
N ARG A 185 5.48 4.17 -11.29
CA ARG A 185 5.06 2.77 -11.44
C ARG A 185 5.94 1.80 -10.66
N GLN A 186 7.26 2.05 -10.63
CA GLN A 186 8.19 1.26 -9.80
C GLN A 186 7.85 1.40 -8.31
N LYS A 187 7.63 2.61 -7.83
CA LYS A 187 7.30 2.88 -6.42
C LYS A 187 5.94 2.33 -6.01
N VAL A 188 4.94 2.45 -6.88
CA VAL A 188 3.62 1.84 -6.70
C VAL A 188 3.73 0.32 -6.49
N GLY A 189 4.55 -0.36 -7.29
CA GLY A 189 4.81 -1.80 -7.13
C GLY A 189 5.44 -2.14 -5.78
N VAL A 190 6.42 -1.35 -5.31
CA VAL A 190 7.03 -1.54 -3.99
C VAL A 190 6.01 -1.35 -2.87
N VAL A 191 5.25 -0.25 -2.90
CA VAL A 191 4.23 0.05 -1.89
C VAL A 191 3.12 -1.00 -1.89
N GLY A 192 2.64 -1.41 -3.07
CA GLY A 192 1.63 -2.46 -3.21
C GLY A 192 2.09 -3.78 -2.58
N THR A 193 3.37 -4.15 -2.78
CA THR A 193 3.97 -5.35 -2.16
C THR A 193 4.01 -5.24 -0.64
N LEU A 194 4.49 -4.12 -0.09
CA LEU A 194 4.55 -3.90 1.36
C LEU A 194 3.17 -4.01 2.02
N LEU A 195 2.17 -3.36 1.44
CA LEU A 195 0.78 -3.42 1.95
C LEU A 195 0.19 -4.81 1.80
N SER A 196 0.46 -5.50 0.70
CA SER A 196 0.00 -6.86 0.46
C SER A 196 0.58 -7.85 1.48
N GLU A 197 1.87 -7.80 1.73
CA GLU A 197 2.53 -8.65 2.74
C GLU A 197 1.90 -8.47 4.13
N TYR A 198 1.64 -7.23 4.53
CA TYR A 198 0.97 -6.93 5.80
C TYR A 198 -0.44 -7.55 5.86
N LEU A 199 -1.25 -7.35 4.81
CA LEU A 199 -2.62 -7.86 4.75
C LEU A 199 -2.67 -9.40 4.81
N TYR A 200 -1.80 -10.09 4.08
CA TYR A 200 -1.78 -11.55 4.04
C TYR A 200 -1.14 -12.20 5.29
N THR A 201 -0.21 -11.52 5.94
CA THR A 201 0.40 -12.03 7.18
C THR A 201 -0.63 -12.08 8.32
N THR A 202 -1.55 -11.12 8.37
CA THR A 202 -2.61 -11.04 9.38
C THR A 202 -3.75 -12.03 9.15
N THR A 203 -3.96 -12.51 7.92
CA THR A 203 -5.11 -13.38 7.57
C THR A 203 -4.84 -14.88 7.83
N LYS A 204 -3.61 -15.27 8.15
CA LYS A 204 -3.22 -16.69 8.38
C LYS A 204 -3.36 -17.16 9.84
N LYS A 205 -4.28 -16.59 10.62
CA LYS A 205 -4.61 -17.07 11.96
C LYS A 205 -5.97 -17.73 12.00
#